data_455780cdb24eb468a69227aea43cdf7a
#
_entry.id   455780cdb24eb468a69227aea43cdf7a
#
_cell.length_a   1.000
_cell.length_b   1.000
_cell.length_c   1.000
_cell.angle_alpha   90.00
_cell.angle_beta   90.00
_cell.angle_gamma   90.00
#
_symmetry.space_group_name_H-M   'P 1'
#
loop_
_entity.id
_entity.type
_entity.pdbx_description
1 polymer ?
#
loop_
_entity_poly.entity_id
_entity_poly.type
_entity_poly.pdbx_seq_one_letter_code
_entity_poly.pdbx_strand_id
1 'polypeptide(L)'
;YEHSGFGLFKRQMPPIAWKEPPKTPKEAYERLPVQVKEKVEDGFNGKEFIIEEYNPMLDGIMLIVGRPVYDSQGQVKAVLLLHSPVAGLRDAIWSGLRILLISLLVAMALGMLLSVVLSWRFTGTIEKMKNIAERLAERDYSARTNIKQNDEIGELARTLDILAERLELADAESQKLEKLRREFIANISHELRTPVTVIRGSLEALRDGVVTEKADVEEFHEQMYKESLFLQRLINDLLDLSRLQNTDFPIEKASLNLVDVIHDAVRSGRQLGADKKLQITGSADKDIYMLNGDYGRLRQMLMIFLHNSIKFSPEGSEIKLELAGNRLKLIDHGCGIKEEDIPHAFDRFYKARNEHNKSGSGLGLAIAKQIAQRHDMQLQLQSKLGEGTTIIITLPPELKEKEYADE
;
A
#
# COMPACT_ATOMS: atom_id res chain seq x y z
N TYR A 1 2.98 -52.22 -45.80
CA TYR A 1 1.96 -51.42 -46.51
C TYR A 1 2.50 -50.00 -46.69
N GLU A 2 2.65 -49.67 -47.99
CA GLU A 2 2.75 -48.36 -48.64
C GLU A 2 3.89 -47.44 -48.24
N HIS A 3 4.98 -47.48 -48.95
CA HIS A 3 5.39 -46.55 -50.00
C HIS A 3 5.14 -45.07 -49.76
N SER A 4 6.19 -44.40 -49.35
CA SER A 4 6.42 -43.01 -49.69
C SER A 4 7.82 -42.87 -50.26
N GLY A 5 7.86 -42.45 -51.47
CA GLY A 5 9.03 -42.52 -52.36
C GLY A 5 10.11 -41.51 -51.95
N PHE A 6 11.28 -42.01 -51.71
CA PHE A 6 12.52 -41.29 -51.91
C PHE A 6 12.74 -41.14 -53.39
N GLY A 7 12.54 -39.98 -53.96
CA GLY A 7 12.91 -39.61 -55.27
C GLY A 7 14.43 -39.70 -55.47
N LEU A 8 14.91 -40.82 -55.85
CA LEU A 8 16.27 -40.93 -56.33
C LEU A 8 16.39 -40.01 -57.55
N PHE A 9 17.07 -38.94 -57.44
CA PHE A 9 17.60 -38.15 -58.54
C PHE A 9 18.53 -39.06 -59.31
N LYS A 10 18.00 -39.76 -60.32
CA LYS A 10 18.79 -40.31 -61.40
C LYS A 10 19.38 -39.15 -62.21
N ARG A 11 20.46 -38.54 -61.69
CA ARG A 11 21.36 -37.83 -62.58
C ARG A 11 21.92 -38.88 -63.52
N GLN A 12 21.44 -38.94 -64.76
CA GLN A 12 22.11 -39.65 -65.82
C GLN A 12 23.55 -39.13 -65.89
N MET A 13 24.50 -39.93 -65.39
CA MET A 13 25.89 -39.66 -65.68
C MET A 13 26.01 -39.60 -67.18
N PRO A 14 26.60 -38.57 -67.78
CA PRO A 14 26.89 -38.63 -69.19
C PRO A 14 27.75 -39.86 -69.39
N PRO A 15 27.43 -40.70 -70.37
CA PRO A 15 28.29 -41.83 -70.71
C PRO A 15 29.69 -41.28 -70.95
N ILE A 16 30.72 -41.88 -70.28
CA ILE A 16 32.11 -41.60 -70.57
C ILE A 16 32.28 -41.95 -72.04
N ALA A 17 32.05 -41.01 -72.93
CA ALA A 17 32.24 -41.20 -74.34
C ALA A 17 33.74 -41.16 -74.62
N TRP A 18 34.31 -42.30 -74.46
CA TRP A 18 35.48 -42.56 -75.32
C TRP A 18 35.06 -42.33 -76.74
N LYS A 19 35.60 -41.28 -77.35
CA LYS A 19 35.28 -41.09 -78.82
C LYS A 19 35.45 -42.32 -79.59
N GLU A 20 36.30 -43.22 -79.19
CA GLU A 20 36.40 -44.62 -79.57
C GLU A 20 37.05 -45.41 -78.44
N PRO A 21 36.46 -46.49 -77.90
CA PRO A 21 37.09 -47.33 -76.89
C PRO A 21 38.42 -47.90 -77.47
N PRO A 22 39.48 -47.97 -76.62
CA PRO A 22 40.75 -48.55 -77.05
C PRO A 22 40.51 -49.97 -77.50
N LYS A 23 40.98 -50.32 -78.73
CA LYS A 23 40.77 -51.63 -79.33
C LYS A 23 41.73 -52.72 -78.81
N THR A 24 42.80 -52.25 -78.14
CA THR A 24 43.80 -53.17 -77.57
C THR A 24 44.23 -52.67 -76.15
N PRO A 25 44.64 -53.58 -75.27
CA PRO A 25 45.18 -53.18 -73.93
C PRO A 25 46.37 -52.24 -74.05
N LYS A 26 47.17 -52.32 -75.05
CA LYS A 26 48.32 -51.43 -75.29
C LYS A 26 47.89 -50.01 -75.61
N GLU A 27 46.86 -49.85 -76.45
CA GLU A 27 46.28 -48.56 -76.77
C GLU A 27 45.61 -47.91 -75.54
N ALA A 28 44.98 -48.73 -74.70
CA ALA A 28 44.43 -48.26 -73.42
C ALA A 28 45.52 -47.74 -72.48
N TYR A 29 46.65 -48.42 -72.34
CA TYR A 29 47.82 -48.00 -71.56
C TYR A 29 48.45 -46.71 -72.08
N GLU A 30 48.63 -46.64 -73.43
CA GLU A 30 49.23 -45.45 -74.06
C GLU A 30 48.42 -44.18 -73.87
N ARG A 31 47.09 -44.27 -73.69
CA ARG A 31 46.20 -43.13 -73.43
C ARG A 31 46.13 -42.72 -72.00
N LEU A 32 46.76 -43.45 -71.05
CA LEU A 32 46.78 -43.04 -69.62
C LEU A 32 47.73 -41.85 -69.39
N PRO A 33 47.38 -40.96 -68.51
CA PRO A 33 48.29 -39.90 -68.06
C PRO A 33 49.59 -40.45 -67.48
N VAL A 34 50.65 -39.66 -67.58
CA VAL A 34 52.01 -40.11 -67.20
C VAL A 34 52.07 -40.58 -65.73
N GLN A 35 51.41 -39.88 -64.83
CA GLN A 35 51.39 -40.24 -63.42
C GLN A 35 50.67 -41.57 -63.17
N VAL A 36 49.62 -41.87 -63.94
CA VAL A 36 48.86 -43.11 -63.82
C VAL A 36 49.64 -44.26 -64.38
N LYS A 37 50.39 -44.06 -65.48
CA LYS A 37 51.28 -45.10 -66.10
C LYS A 37 52.30 -45.61 -65.11
N GLU A 38 52.97 -44.67 -64.40
CA GLU A 38 53.97 -44.99 -63.39
C GLU A 38 53.37 -45.84 -62.24
N LYS A 39 52.14 -45.57 -61.85
CA LYS A 39 51.42 -46.35 -60.83
C LYS A 39 50.83 -47.65 -61.32
N VAL A 40 50.51 -47.76 -62.59
CA VAL A 40 50.09 -49.02 -63.25
C VAL A 40 51.24 -50.01 -63.22
N GLU A 41 52.47 -49.53 -63.34
CA GLU A 41 53.67 -50.41 -63.23
C GLU A 41 53.82 -50.94 -61.78
N ASP A 42 53.53 -50.10 -60.78
CA ASP A 42 53.45 -50.56 -59.39
C ASP A 42 52.35 -51.62 -59.20
N GLY A 43 51.18 -51.45 -59.90
CA GLY A 43 50.11 -52.45 -59.95
C GLY A 43 50.50 -53.81 -60.56
N PHE A 44 51.33 -53.82 -61.59
CA PHE A 44 51.88 -55.06 -62.19
C PHE A 44 52.92 -55.70 -61.20
N ASN A 45 53.48 -54.94 -60.30
CA ASN A 45 54.32 -55.44 -59.19
C ASN A 45 53.51 -55.89 -57.94
N GLY A 46 52.18 -56.04 -58.10
CA GLY A 46 51.31 -56.53 -57.05
C GLY A 46 50.87 -55.51 -56.02
N LYS A 47 51.10 -54.18 -56.16
CA LYS A 47 50.69 -53.11 -55.24
C LYS A 47 49.37 -52.52 -55.70
N GLU A 48 48.44 -52.36 -54.77
CA GLU A 48 47.24 -51.50 -54.94
C GLU A 48 47.64 -50.03 -54.86
N PHE A 49 47.00 -49.17 -55.66
CA PHE A 49 47.22 -47.72 -55.58
C PHE A 49 45.94 -46.89 -55.68
N ILE A 50 45.98 -45.74 -55.14
CA ILE A 50 44.91 -44.73 -55.25
C ILE A 50 45.58 -43.41 -55.63
N ILE A 51 45.04 -42.80 -56.73
CA ILE A 51 45.57 -41.51 -57.19
C ILE A 51 44.42 -40.59 -57.46
N GLU A 52 44.57 -39.30 -57.07
CA GLU A 52 43.71 -38.23 -57.51
C GLU A 52 44.29 -37.53 -58.70
N GLU A 53 43.58 -37.49 -59.82
CA GLU A 53 44.06 -36.87 -61.05
C GLU A 53 42.96 -36.00 -61.66
N TYR A 54 43.37 -34.85 -62.19
CA TYR A 54 42.49 -33.99 -62.94
C TYR A 54 42.21 -34.51 -64.33
N ASN A 55 40.97 -34.83 -64.67
CA ASN A 55 40.57 -35.26 -65.98
C ASN A 55 40.00 -34.05 -66.76
N PRO A 56 40.73 -33.58 -67.81
CA PRO A 56 40.28 -32.45 -68.61
C PRO A 56 38.97 -32.68 -69.38
N MET A 57 38.61 -33.94 -69.66
CA MET A 57 37.38 -34.24 -70.38
C MET A 57 36.15 -34.19 -69.54
N LEU A 58 36.29 -34.36 -68.25
CA LEU A 58 35.18 -34.30 -67.26
C LEU A 58 35.24 -33.04 -66.42
N ASP A 59 36.23 -32.15 -66.67
CA ASP A 59 36.45 -30.90 -65.89
C ASP A 59 36.41 -31.13 -64.42
N GLY A 60 37.08 -32.19 -63.94
CA GLY A 60 37.04 -32.56 -62.54
C GLY A 60 38.12 -33.52 -62.09
N ILE A 61 38.34 -33.51 -60.74
CA ILE A 61 39.22 -34.50 -60.15
C ILE A 61 38.54 -35.84 -60.10
N MET A 62 39.29 -36.85 -60.60
CA MET A 62 38.88 -38.24 -60.51
C MET A 62 39.77 -39.03 -59.59
N LEU A 63 39.17 -39.89 -58.80
CA LEU A 63 39.84 -40.88 -58.00
C LEU A 63 40.05 -42.11 -58.84
N ILE A 64 41.25 -42.48 -59.04
CA ILE A 64 41.65 -43.69 -59.81
C ILE A 64 42.18 -44.72 -58.84
N VAL A 65 41.51 -45.83 -58.72
CA VAL A 65 41.91 -46.94 -57.85
C VAL A 65 42.42 -48.10 -58.80
N GLY A 66 43.67 -48.47 -58.63
CA GLY A 66 44.27 -49.59 -59.36
C GLY A 66 44.42 -50.85 -58.50
N ARG A 67 43.90 -51.95 -58.96
CA ARG A 67 43.99 -53.21 -58.25
C ARG A 67 44.59 -54.29 -59.15
N PRO A 68 45.65 -55.03 -58.69
CA PRO A 68 46.19 -56.18 -59.48
C PRO A 68 45.20 -57.34 -59.51
N VAL A 69 45.09 -57.95 -60.69
CA VAL A 69 44.34 -59.17 -60.94
C VAL A 69 45.29 -60.33 -61.19
N TYR A 70 45.17 -61.35 -60.35
CA TYR A 70 46.06 -62.48 -60.32
C TYR A 70 45.50 -63.63 -61.13
N ASP A 71 46.35 -64.42 -61.76
CA ASP A 71 45.96 -65.66 -62.41
C ASP A 71 45.97 -66.84 -61.39
N SER A 72 45.63 -68.01 -61.86
CA SER A 72 45.59 -69.24 -61.04
C SER A 72 46.96 -69.68 -60.52
N GLN A 73 48.06 -69.07 -60.96
CA GLN A 73 49.44 -69.36 -60.53
C GLN A 73 49.97 -68.21 -59.58
N GLY A 74 49.13 -67.24 -59.22
CA GLY A 74 49.50 -66.12 -58.33
C GLY A 74 50.32 -65.02 -59.02
N GLN A 75 50.43 -65.00 -60.35
CA GLN A 75 51.09 -63.95 -61.11
C GLN A 75 50.09 -62.86 -61.47
N VAL A 76 50.52 -61.61 -61.49
CA VAL A 76 49.65 -60.48 -61.87
C VAL A 76 49.43 -60.55 -63.40
N LYS A 77 48.18 -60.79 -63.78
CA LYS A 77 47.80 -60.90 -65.21
C LYS A 77 47.27 -59.58 -65.77
N ALA A 78 46.70 -58.72 -64.94
CA ALA A 78 46.17 -57.43 -65.34
C ALA A 78 46.10 -56.50 -64.16
N VAL A 79 45.92 -55.19 -64.39
CA VAL A 79 45.57 -54.19 -63.42
C VAL A 79 44.19 -53.60 -63.73
N LEU A 80 43.27 -53.76 -62.82
CA LEU A 80 41.94 -53.17 -62.92
C LEU A 80 41.98 -51.73 -62.47
N LEU A 81 41.60 -50.77 -63.32
CA LEU A 81 41.51 -49.37 -63.01
C LEU A 81 40.03 -48.97 -62.85
N LEU A 82 39.70 -48.52 -61.68
CA LEU A 82 38.37 -47.95 -61.33
C LEU A 82 38.44 -46.44 -61.29
N HIS A 83 37.64 -45.74 -62.08
CA HIS A 83 37.60 -44.31 -62.15
C HIS A 83 36.33 -43.80 -61.46
N SER A 84 36.44 -42.94 -60.44
CA SER A 84 35.27 -42.35 -59.79
C SER A 84 35.41 -40.81 -59.77
N PRO A 85 34.43 -40.07 -60.29
CA PRO A 85 34.47 -38.61 -60.24
C PRO A 85 34.25 -38.12 -58.87
N VAL A 86 35.16 -37.29 -58.35
CA VAL A 86 35.08 -36.64 -56.99
C VAL A 86 34.37 -35.29 -57.08
N ALA A 87 34.08 -34.75 -58.24
CA ALA A 87 33.47 -33.42 -58.44
C ALA A 87 32.14 -33.24 -57.70
N GLY A 88 31.31 -34.27 -57.56
CA GLY A 88 30.04 -34.18 -56.83
C GLY A 88 30.17 -34.00 -55.32
N LEU A 89 31.29 -34.44 -54.74
CA LEU A 89 31.52 -34.29 -53.27
C LEU A 89 31.80 -32.84 -52.90
N ARG A 90 32.62 -32.15 -53.70
CA ARG A 90 32.98 -30.77 -53.50
C ARG A 90 31.75 -29.82 -53.58
N ASP A 91 30.90 -30.01 -54.55
CA ASP A 91 29.65 -29.25 -54.75
C ASP A 91 28.65 -29.52 -53.63
N ALA A 92 28.59 -30.75 -53.13
CA ALA A 92 27.76 -31.11 -51.98
C ALA A 92 28.25 -30.40 -50.68
N ILE A 93 29.58 -30.38 -50.46
CA ILE A 93 30.17 -29.66 -49.31
C ILE A 93 29.88 -28.15 -49.37
N TRP A 94 30.10 -27.51 -50.53
CA TRP A 94 29.83 -26.08 -50.69
C TRP A 94 28.34 -25.75 -50.57
N SER A 95 27.47 -26.58 -51.08
CA SER A 95 26.02 -26.44 -50.91
C SER A 95 25.60 -26.59 -49.44
N GLY A 96 26.17 -27.57 -48.73
CA GLY A 96 25.95 -27.75 -47.30
C GLY A 96 26.42 -26.57 -46.49
N LEU A 97 27.65 -26.07 -46.74
CA LEU A 97 28.19 -24.89 -46.08
C LEU A 97 27.32 -23.63 -46.33
N ARG A 98 26.83 -23.45 -47.57
CA ARG A 98 25.94 -22.33 -47.93
C ARG A 98 24.64 -22.37 -47.11
N ILE A 99 24.01 -23.55 -47.02
CA ILE A 99 22.79 -23.76 -46.25
C ILE A 99 23.04 -23.46 -44.76
N LEU A 100 24.16 -23.95 -44.19
CA LEU A 100 24.55 -23.69 -42.81
C LEU A 100 24.77 -22.19 -42.54
N LEU A 101 25.47 -21.50 -43.47
CA LEU A 101 25.69 -20.05 -43.32
C LEU A 101 24.39 -19.27 -43.38
N ILE A 102 23.50 -19.59 -44.31
CA ILE A 102 22.20 -18.93 -44.42
C ILE A 102 21.37 -19.21 -43.17
N SER A 103 21.31 -20.46 -42.69
CA SER A 103 20.56 -20.79 -41.48
C SER A 103 21.11 -20.11 -40.24
N LEU A 104 22.45 -19.98 -40.11
CA LEU A 104 23.10 -19.23 -39.02
C LEU A 104 22.75 -17.73 -39.04
N LEU A 105 22.78 -17.11 -40.23
CA LEU A 105 22.44 -15.71 -40.40
C LEU A 105 20.97 -15.44 -40.05
N VAL A 106 20.06 -16.33 -40.52
CA VAL A 106 18.64 -16.24 -40.16
C VAL A 106 18.41 -16.40 -38.68
N ALA A 107 19.06 -17.39 -38.02
CA ALA A 107 18.97 -17.61 -36.61
C ALA A 107 19.50 -16.41 -35.80
N MET A 108 20.64 -15.82 -36.22
CA MET A 108 21.17 -14.58 -35.59
C MET A 108 20.20 -13.40 -35.74
N ALA A 109 19.65 -13.21 -36.95
CA ALA A 109 18.70 -12.11 -37.18
C ALA A 109 17.43 -12.24 -36.31
N LEU A 110 16.87 -13.46 -36.23
CA LEU A 110 15.72 -13.76 -35.40
C LEU A 110 16.04 -13.59 -33.90
N GLY A 111 17.20 -14.05 -33.45
CA GLY A 111 17.67 -13.89 -32.08
C GLY A 111 17.84 -12.40 -31.70
N MET A 112 18.43 -11.63 -32.61
CA MET A 112 18.60 -10.18 -32.42
C MET A 112 17.24 -9.47 -32.37
N LEU A 113 16.32 -9.76 -33.25
CA LEU A 113 14.97 -9.21 -33.29
C LEU A 113 14.24 -9.51 -31.95
N LEU A 114 14.27 -10.77 -31.54
CA LEU A 114 13.63 -11.20 -30.29
C LEU A 114 14.23 -10.50 -29.08
N SER A 115 15.58 -10.39 -29.01
CA SER A 115 16.29 -9.69 -27.95
C SER A 115 15.88 -8.20 -27.85
N VAL A 116 15.79 -7.51 -28.98
CA VAL A 116 15.36 -6.11 -29.02
C VAL A 116 13.92 -5.96 -28.53
N VAL A 117 13.00 -6.81 -29.02
CA VAL A 117 11.58 -6.78 -28.61
C VAL A 117 11.43 -7.04 -27.10
N LEU A 118 12.11 -8.08 -26.57
CA LEU A 118 12.11 -8.36 -25.14
C LEU A 118 12.70 -7.20 -24.33
N SER A 119 13.84 -6.67 -24.75
CA SER A 119 14.48 -5.54 -24.05
C SER A 119 13.54 -4.33 -23.95
N TRP A 120 12.89 -3.94 -25.02
CA TRP A 120 11.94 -2.82 -24.99
C TRP A 120 10.76 -3.08 -24.07
N ARG A 121 10.23 -4.30 -24.09
CA ARG A 121 9.08 -4.66 -23.26
C ARG A 121 9.42 -4.65 -21.77
N PHE A 122 10.56 -5.19 -21.37
CA PHE A 122 10.97 -5.22 -19.96
C PHE A 122 11.50 -3.87 -19.48
N THR A 123 12.43 -3.28 -20.20
CA THR A 123 13.08 -2.02 -19.78
C THR A 123 12.07 -0.88 -19.68
N GLY A 124 11.16 -0.75 -20.66
CA GLY A 124 10.16 0.31 -20.63
C GLY A 124 9.17 0.19 -19.48
N THR A 125 8.84 -1.04 -19.06
CA THR A 125 7.97 -1.26 -17.89
C THR A 125 8.68 -0.92 -16.58
N ILE A 126 9.94 -1.34 -16.43
CA ILE A 126 10.76 -1.04 -15.24
C ILE A 126 11.01 0.48 -15.13
N GLU A 127 11.26 1.17 -16.24
CA GLU A 127 11.47 2.61 -16.25
C GLU A 127 10.20 3.37 -15.81
N LYS A 128 9.01 2.93 -16.25
CA LYS A 128 7.74 3.48 -15.75
C LYS A 128 7.62 3.32 -14.22
N MET A 129 7.93 2.13 -13.71
CA MET A 129 7.88 1.88 -12.26
C MET A 129 8.90 2.73 -11.50
N LYS A 130 10.12 2.88 -12.04
CA LYS A 130 11.14 3.79 -11.48
C LYS A 130 10.61 5.22 -11.39
N ASN A 131 10.05 5.75 -12.48
CA ASN A 131 9.52 7.11 -12.51
C ASN A 131 8.37 7.30 -11.51
N ILE A 132 7.50 6.29 -11.35
CA ILE A 132 6.45 6.33 -10.32
C ILE A 132 7.05 6.31 -8.91
N ALA A 133 8.05 5.46 -8.65
CA ALA A 133 8.73 5.42 -7.37
C ALA A 133 9.43 6.75 -7.03
N GLU A 134 10.04 7.42 -8.02
CA GLU A 134 10.62 8.76 -7.86
C GLU A 134 9.54 9.80 -7.51
N ARG A 135 8.39 9.80 -8.20
CA ARG A 135 7.26 10.68 -7.88
C ARG A 135 6.72 10.44 -6.46
N LEU A 136 6.60 9.17 -6.04
CA LEU A 136 6.22 8.83 -4.67
C LEU A 136 7.21 9.37 -3.63
N ALA A 137 8.52 9.31 -3.93
CA ALA A 137 9.57 9.88 -3.08
C ALA A 137 9.46 11.43 -2.99
N GLU A 138 8.97 12.09 -4.04
CA GLU A 138 8.68 13.53 -4.09
C GLU A 138 7.32 13.91 -3.48
N ARG A 139 6.65 12.94 -2.81
CA ARG A 139 5.33 13.09 -2.17
C ARG A 139 4.14 13.21 -3.13
N ASP A 140 4.31 12.87 -4.40
CA ASP A 140 3.17 12.73 -5.31
C ASP A 140 2.60 11.30 -5.19
N TYR A 141 1.82 11.07 -4.16
CA TYR A 141 1.21 9.78 -3.85
C TYR A 141 0.02 9.43 -4.75
N SER A 142 -0.43 10.35 -5.62
CA SER A 142 -1.48 10.09 -6.60
C SER A 142 -1.00 9.28 -7.80
N ALA A 143 0.33 9.17 -7.98
CA ALA A 143 0.93 8.46 -9.10
C ALA A 143 0.62 6.95 -9.04
N ARG A 144 0.27 6.37 -10.20
CA ARG A 144 -0.02 4.93 -10.34
C ARG A 144 0.66 4.39 -11.59
N THR A 145 1.11 3.15 -11.53
CA THR A 145 1.79 2.48 -12.64
C THR A 145 0.81 2.14 -13.77
N ASN A 146 -0.42 1.77 -13.43
CA ASN A 146 -1.45 1.29 -14.35
C ASN A 146 -0.99 0.13 -15.25
N ILE A 147 0.00 -0.66 -14.81
CA ILE A 147 0.54 -1.79 -15.52
C ILE A 147 -0.35 -3.01 -15.29
N LYS A 148 -0.91 -3.56 -16.38
CA LYS A 148 -1.78 -4.74 -16.37
C LYS A 148 -1.05 -5.93 -16.99
N GLN A 149 -0.04 -6.45 -16.32
CA GLN A 149 0.67 -7.67 -16.69
C GLN A 149 0.36 -8.78 -15.68
N ASN A 150 0.39 -10.05 -16.14
CA ASN A 150 0.11 -11.22 -15.29
C ASN A 150 1.39 -12.03 -15.02
N ASP A 151 2.51 -11.34 -14.92
CA ASP A 151 3.83 -11.85 -14.57
C ASP A 151 4.35 -11.20 -13.28
N GLU A 152 5.57 -11.52 -12.88
CA GLU A 152 6.22 -11.00 -11.68
C GLU A 152 6.37 -9.49 -11.74
N ILE A 153 6.55 -8.92 -12.94
CA ILE A 153 6.61 -7.46 -13.14
C ILE A 153 5.26 -6.82 -12.88
N GLY A 154 4.17 -7.47 -13.32
CA GLY A 154 2.81 -7.04 -13.04
C GLY A 154 2.45 -7.14 -11.56
N GLU A 155 2.96 -8.15 -10.84
CA GLU A 155 2.78 -8.28 -9.39
C GLU A 155 3.53 -7.17 -8.64
N LEU A 156 4.77 -6.88 -9.04
CA LEU A 156 5.55 -5.77 -8.48
C LEU A 156 4.87 -4.41 -8.75
N ALA A 157 4.33 -4.21 -9.94
CA ALA A 157 3.58 -2.99 -10.27
C ALA A 157 2.34 -2.82 -9.39
N ARG A 158 1.55 -3.89 -9.17
CA ARG A 158 0.40 -3.88 -8.26
C ARG A 158 0.81 -3.57 -6.82
N THR A 159 1.92 -4.14 -6.36
CA THR A 159 2.45 -3.88 -5.02
C THR A 159 2.86 -2.42 -4.85
N LEU A 160 3.46 -1.82 -5.88
CA LEU A 160 3.81 -0.39 -5.90
C LEU A 160 2.57 0.50 -5.88
N ASP A 161 1.51 0.14 -6.62
CA ASP A 161 0.23 0.87 -6.62
C ASP A 161 -0.47 0.79 -5.25
N ILE A 162 -0.44 -0.38 -4.58
CA ILE A 162 -0.94 -0.55 -3.20
C ILE A 162 -0.13 0.29 -2.21
N LEU A 163 1.19 0.34 -2.36
CA LEU A 163 2.05 1.20 -1.53
C LEU A 163 1.69 2.67 -1.72
N ALA A 164 1.51 3.12 -2.96
CA ALA A 164 1.10 4.48 -3.28
C ALA A 164 -0.24 4.84 -2.62
N GLU A 165 -1.23 3.96 -2.69
CA GLU A 165 -2.53 4.14 -2.03
C GLU A 165 -2.40 4.28 -0.50
N ARG A 166 -1.61 3.41 0.13
CA ARG A 166 -1.38 3.49 1.58
C ARG A 166 -0.67 4.78 1.99
N LEU A 167 0.30 5.23 1.20
CA LEU A 167 1.00 6.50 1.45
C LEU A 167 0.07 7.69 1.27
N GLU A 168 -0.80 7.69 0.26
CA GLU A 168 -1.81 8.73 0.03
C GLU A 168 -2.79 8.84 1.21
N LEU A 169 -3.30 7.70 1.70
CA LEU A 169 -4.17 7.66 2.88
C LEU A 169 -3.45 8.15 4.14
N ALA A 170 -2.20 7.71 4.37
CA ALA A 170 -1.41 8.12 5.53
C ALA A 170 -1.08 9.63 5.49
N ASP A 171 -0.77 10.18 4.31
CA ASP A 171 -0.51 11.61 4.15
C ASP A 171 -1.77 12.45 4.37
N ALA A 172 -2.91 12.02 3.83
CA ALA A 172 -4.19 12.67 4.05
C ALA A 172 -4.58 12.68 5.55
N GLU A 173 -4.37 11.57 6.26
CA GLU A 173 -4.58 11.49 7.71
C GLU A 173 -3.61 12.40 8.48
N SER A 174 -2.33 12.41 8.11
CA SER A 174 -1.32 13.30 8.70
C SER A 174 -1.65 14.77 8.52
N GLN A 175 -2.06 15.18 7.31
CA GLN A 175 -2.49 16.55 7.03
C GLN A 175 -3.72 16.94 7.85
N LYS A 176 -4.70 16.03 7.98
CA LYS A 176 -5.89 16.25 8.82
C LYS A 176 -5.51 16.46 10.28
N LEU A 177 -4.62 15.62 10.82
CA LEU A 177 -4.14 15.76 12.21
C LEU A 177 -3.38 17.07 12.41
N GLU A 178 -2.53 17.44 11.46
CA GLU A 178 -1.79 18.72 11.54
C GLU A 178 -2.73 19.93 11.48
N LYS A 179 -3.75 19.89 10.62
CA LYS A 179 -4.79 20.94 10.58
C LYS A 179 -5.51 21.06 11.92
N LEU A 180 -5.97 19.94 12.47
CA LEU A 180 -6.64 19.92 13.79
C LEU A 180 -5.72 20.45 14.89
N ARG A 181 -4.44 20.14 14.85
CA ARG A 181 -3.44 20.66 15.80
C ARG A 181 -3.27 22.17 15.67
N ARG A 182 -3.18 22.70 14.45
CA ARG A 182 -3.06 24.15 14.22
C ARG A 182 -4.31 24.90 14.70
N GLU A 183 -5.50 24.37 14.36
CA GLU A 183 -6.77 24.93 14.83
C GLU A 183 -6.88 24.92 16.36
N PHE A 184 -6.45 23.84 17.00
CA PHE A 184 -6.40 23.72 18.45
C PHE A 184 -5.51 24.81 19.08
N ILE A 185 -4.28 25.00 18.58
CA ILE A 185 -3.36 26.03 19.09
C ILE A 185 -3.93 27.44 18.88
N ALA A 186 -4.53 27.70 17.72
CA ALA A 186 -5.15 28.99 17.42
C ALA A 186 -6.31 29.29 18.36
N ASN A 187 -7.16 28.30 18.61
CA ASN A 187 -8.31 28.44 19.52
C ASN A 187 -7.86 28.66 20.96
N ILE A 188 -6.85 27.92 21.46
CA ILE A 188 -6.26 28.17 22.78
C ILE A 188 -5.78 29.63 22.91
N SER A 189 -5.03 30.08 21.92
CA SER A 189 -4.47 31.42 21.90
C SER A 189 -5.57 32.50 21.96
N HIS A 190 -6.66 32.27 21.26
CA HIS A 190 -7.81 33.17 21.24
C HIS A 190 -8.55 33.17 22.59
N GLU A 191 -8.88 31.99 23.14
CA GLU A 191 -9.61 31.85 24.38
C GLU A 191 -8.80 32.33 25.62
N LEU A 192 -7.46 32.30 25.56
CA LEU A 192 -6.60 32.88 26.58
C LEU A 192 -6.45 34.42 26.46
N ARG A 193 -6.39 34.92 25.20
CA ARG A 193 -6.16 36.36 24.95
C ARG A 193 -7.31 37.21 25.44
N THR A 194 -8.55 36.79 25.24
CA THR A 194 -9.75 37.58 25.58
C THR A 194 -9.81 37.92 27.06
N PRO A 195 -9.80 36.95 28.02
CA PRO A 195 -9.84 37.27 29.45
C PRO A 195 -8.62 38.06 29.93
N VAL A 196 -7.42 37.76 29.40
CA VAL A 196 -6.21 38.54 29.74
C VAL A 196 -6.36 39.99 29.28
N THR A 197 -6.93 40.26 28.12
CA THR A 197 -7.16 41.62 27.63
C THR A 197 -8.20 42.35 28.50
N VAL A 198 -9.26 41.67 28.91
CA VAL A 198 -10.28 42.26 29.84
C VAL A 198 -9.64 42.60 31.18
N ILE A 199 -8.92 41.64 31.79
CA ILE A 199 -8.25 41.88 33.08
C ILE A 199 -7.29 43.07 32.98
N ARG A 200 -6.45 43.10 31.92
CA ARG A 200 -5.49 44.19 31.72
C ARG A 200 -6.18 45.53 31.50
N GLY A 201 -7.21 45.59 30.66
CA GLY A 201 -7.95 46.82 30.39
C GLY A 201 -8.66 47.34 31.63
N SER A 202 -9.24 46.44 32.44
CA SER A 202 -9.85 46.79 33.72
C SER A 202 -8.82 47.36 34.70
N LEU A 203 -7.64 46.74 34.80
CA LEU A 203 -6.55 47.25 35.64
C LEU A 203 -6.01 48.60 35.17
N GLU A 204 -5.86 48.80 33.85
CA GLU A 204 -5.42 50.07 33.28
C GLU A 204 -6.42 51.19 33.59
N ALA A 205 -7.74 50.93 33.42
CA ALA A 205 -8.80 51.89 33.75
C ALA A 205 -8.84 52.31 35.22
N LEU A 206 -8.65 51.33 36.13
CA LEU A 206 -8.57 51.61 37.58
C LEU A 206 -7.30 52.39 37.94
N ARG A 207 -6.16 51.99 37.38
CA ARG A 207 -4.85 52.64 37.62
C ARG A 207 -4.81 54.10 37.17
N ASP A 208 -5.38 54.35 35.99
CA ASP A 208 -5.34 55.66 35.32
C ASP A 208 -6.45 56.61 35.87
N GLY A 209 -7.26 56.12 36.85
CA GLY A 209 -8.29 56.93 37.49
C GLY A 209 -9.49 57.23 36.59
N VAL A 210 -9.69 56.44 35.50
CA VAL A 210 -10.86 56.59 34.63
C VAL A 210 -12.13 56.14 35.33
N VAL A 211 -12.02 55.16 36.24
CA VAL A 211 -13.09 54.63 37.08
C VAL A 211 -12.83 55.00 38.51
N THR A 212 -13.67 55.87 39.06
CA THR A 212 -13.49 56.45 40.37
C THR A 212 -14.68 56.23 41.37
N GLU A 213 -15.86 55.97 40.79
CA GLU A 213 -17.04 55.67 41.62
C GLU A 213 -16.91 54.29 42.26
N LYS A 214 -17.21 54.20 43.54
CA LYS A 214 -17.02 52.96 44.32
C LYS A 214 -17.78 51.77 43.75
N ALA A 215 -18.98 52.00 43.23
CA ALA A 215 -19.80 50.97 42.63
C ALA A 215 -19.14 50.39 41.34
N ASP A 216 -18.62 51.27 40.51
CA ASP A 216 -17.96 50.85 39.23
C ASP A 216 -16.62 50.17 39.53
N VAL A 217 -15.86 50.65 40.54
CA VAL A 217 -14.60 49.99 41.01
C VAL A 217 -14.88 48.55 41.47
N GLU A 218 -16.00 48.35 42.20
CA GLU A 218 -16.41 47.02 42.67
C GLU A 218 -16.82 46.12 41.50
N GLU A 219 -17.52 46.64 40.50
CA GLU A 219 -17.88 45.91 39.26
C GLU A 219 -16.63 45.48 38.48
N PHE A 220 -15.63 46.35 38.31
CA PHE A 220 -14.37 46.03 37.65
C PHE A 220 -13.58 44.94 38.38
N HIS A 221 -13.54 44.99 39.72
CA HIS A 221 -12.92 43.95 40.55
C HIS A 221 -13.63 42.60 40.34
N GLU A 222 -14.96 42.58 40.39
CA GLU A 222 -15.78 41.39 40.22
C GLU A 222 -15.59 40.80 38.80
N GLN A 223 -15.52 41.67 37.79
CA GLN A 223 -15.25 41.24 36.42
C GLN A 223 -13.87 40.61 36.29
N MET A 224 -12.81 41.24 36.82
CA MET A 224 -11.46 40.68 36.79
C MET A 224 -11.38 39.32 37.52
N TYR A 225 -12.09 39.22 38.67
CA TYR A 225 -12.16 37.98 39.44
C TYR A 225 -12.83 36.85 38.62
N LYS A 226 -13.96 37.14 37.94
CA LYS A 226 -14.64 36.20 37.08
C LYS A 226 -13.76 35.73 35.92
N GLU A 227 -13.03 36.64 35.27
CA GLU A 227 -12.11 36.31 34.17
C GLU A 227 -10.92 35.48 34.67
N SER A 228 -10.41 35.74 35.86
CA SER A 228 -9.35 34.96 36.51
C SER A 228 -9.80 33.52 36.81
N LEU A 229 -11.02 33.35 37.34
CA LEU A 229 -11.62 32.03 37.56
C LEU A 229 -11.89 31.27 36.24
N PHE A 230 -12.26 31.99 35.18
CA PHE A 230 -12.41 31.42 33.86
C PHE A 230 -11.07 30.92 33.32
N LEU A 231 -10.00 31.72 33.42
CA LEU A 231 -8.65 31.32 33.02
C LEU A 231 -8.16 30.07 33.76
N GLN A 232 -8.36 30.04 35.08
CA GLN A 232 -7.98 28.91 35.93
C GLN A 232 -8.70 27.62 35.46
N ARG A 233 -10.00 27.68 35.17
CA ARG A 233 -10.76 26.57 34.66
C ARG A 233 -10.26 26.14 33.28
N LEU A 234 -10.02 27.07 32.38
CA LEU A 234 -9.53 26.80 31.04
C LEU A 234 -8.17 26.08 31.07
N ILE A 235 -7.25 26.52 31.93
CA ILE A 235 -5.94 25.87 32.10
C ILE A 235 -6.11 24.44 32.65
N ASN A 236 -6.97 24.24 33.66
CA ASN A 236 -7.24 22.91 34.20
C ASN A 236 -7.87 21.98 33.15
N ASP A 237 -8.84 22.47 32.36
CA ASP A 237 -9.46 21.74 31.26
C ASP A 237 -8.43 21.31 30.20
N LEU A 238 -7.49 22.21 29.87
CA LEU A 238 -6.40 21.92 28.92
C LEU A 238 -5.45 20.85 29.46
N LEU A 239 -5.07 20.94 30.72
CA LEU A 239 -4.20 19.94 31.36
C LEU A 239 -4.90 18.59 31.45
N ASP A 240 -6.17 18.56 31.82
CA ASP A 240 -6.96 17.32 31.85
C ASP A 240 -7.10 16.70 30.46
N LEU A 241 -7.42 17.52 29.46
CA LEU A 241 -7.50 17.03 28.06
C LEU A 241 -6.16 16.48 27.58
N SER A 242 -5.05 17.15 27.87
CA SER A 242 -3.70 16.69 27.51
C SER A 242 -3.36 15.35 28.19
N ARG A 243 -3.67 15.20 29.47
CA ARG A 243 -3.46 13.96 30.22
C ARG A 243 -4.31 12.80 29.70
N LEU A 244 -5.58 13.05 29.42
CA LEU A 244 -6.51 12.04 28.92
C LEU A 244 -6.19 11.60 27.48
N GLN A 245 -5.53 12.43 26.67
CA GLN A 245 -5.09 12.09 25.33
C GLN A 245 -3.79 11.30 25.29
N ASN A 246 -2.97 11.45 26.31
CA ASN A 246 -1.74 10.65 26.41
C ASN A 246 -2.10 9.23 26.89
N THR A 247 -1.94 8.25 26.01
CA THR A 247 -2.18 6.82 26.33
C THR A 247 -1.24 6.31 27.42
N ASP A 248 -0.04 6.90 27.53
CA ASP A 248 0.95 6.51 28.54
C ASP A 248 0.61 7.07 29.93
N PHE A 249 -0.35 8.02 30.01
CA PHE A 249 -0.82 8.52 31.29
C PHE A 249 -1.79 7.51 31.91
N PRO A 250 -1.45 6.88 33.04
CA PRO A 250 -2.28 5.86 33.67
C PRO A 250 -3.59 6.48 34.17
N ILE A 251 -4.71 5.81 33.91
CA ILE A 251 -5.97 5.99 34.59
C ILE A 251 -6.01 4.94 35.70
N GLU A 252 -6.26 5.37 36.93
CA GLU A 252 -6.35 4.48 38.10
C GLU A 252 -7.70 3.74 38.09
N LYS A 253 -7.81 2.77 37.20
CA LYS A 253 -9.01 1.92 37.13
C LYS A 253 -9.03 0.97 38.31
N ALA A 254 -10.11 0.99 39.05
CA ALA A 254 -10.43 0.05 40.12
C ALA A 254 -11.86 -0.48 39.94
N SER A 255 -12.16 -1.58 40.60
CA SER A 255 -13.53 -2.09 40.69
C SER A 255 -14.39 -1.12 41.47
N LEU A 256 -15.45 -0.60 40.84
CA LEU A 256 -16.34 0.40 41.50
C LEU A 256 -17.81 0.15 41.14
N ASN A 257 -18.69 0.59 42.02
CA ASN A 257 -20.11 0.64 41.76
C ASN A 257 -20.51 1.96 41.07
N LEU A 258 -20.96 1.91 39.82
CA LEU A 258 -21.37 3.11 39.08
C LEU A 258 -22.57 3.83 39.73
N VAL A 259 -23.42 3.10 40.41
CA VAL A 259 -24.59 3.70 41.09
C VAL A 259 -24.15 4.71 42.15
N ASP A 260 -23.03 4.44 42.85
CA ASP A 260 -22.48 5.38 43.85
C ASP A 260 -21.94 6.66 43.17
N VAL A 261 -21.31 6.52 41.99
CA VAL A 261 -20.86 7.67 41.19
C VAL A 261 -22.03 8.55 40.75
N ILE A 262 -23.14 7.91 40.32
CA ILE A 262 -24.39 8.61 39.95
C ILE A 262 -24.97 9.36 41.14
N HIS A 263 -25.08 8.71 42.30
CA HIS A 263 -25.60 9.34 43.53
C HIS A 263 -24.77 10.55 43.95
N ASP A 264 -23.44 10.45 43.88
CA ASP A 264 -22.55 11.56 44.18
C ASP A 264 -22.70 12.71 43.21
N ALA A 265 -22.81 12.41 41.91
CA ALA A 265 -23.02 13.41 40.88
C ALA A 265 -24.38 14.11 41.04
N VAL A 266 -25.45 13.37 41.31
CA VAL A 266 -26.81 13.93 41.60
C VAL A 266 -26.79 14.81 42.82
N ARG A 267 -26.16 14.36 43.92
CA ARG A 267 -26.03 15.17 45.16
C ARG A 267 -25.33 16.51 44.90
N SER A 268 -24.21 16.48 44.16
CA SER A 268 -23.47 17.70 43.79
C SER A 268 -24.27 18.57 42.79
N GLY A 269 -24.96 17.96 41.86
CA GLY A 269 -25.82 18.64 40.90
C GLY A 269 -26.96 19.40 41.60
N ARG A 270 -27.61 18.79 42.62
CA ARG A 270 -28.68 19.44 43.39
C ARG A 270 -28.20 20.72 44.07
N GLN A 271 -26.99 20.71 44.61
CA GLN A 271 -26.41 21.93 45.22
C GLN A 271 -26.18 23.03 44.20
N LEU A 272 -25.66 22.65 42.99
CA LEU A 272 -25.39 23.61 41.91
C LEU A 272 -26.66 24.13 41.23
N GLY A 273 -27.71 23.32 41.18
CA GLY A 273 -28.99 23.69 40.60
C GLY A 273 -29.96 24.39 41.53
N ALA A 274 -29.59 24.55 42.83
CA ALA A 274 -30.48 25.10 43.85
C ALA A 274 -30.96 26.51 43.53
N ASP A 275 -30.06 27.38 43.06
CA ASP A 275 -30.37 28.78 42.73
C ASP A 275 -31.42 28.90 41.62
N LYS A 276 -31.43 27.92 40.68
CA LYS A 276 -32.40 27.80 39.61
C LYS A 276 -33.62 26.93 39.98
N LYS A 277 -33.72 26.46 41.22
CA LYS A 277 -34.80 25.57 41.69
C LYS A 277 -34.97 24.30 40.85
N LEU A 278 -33.88 23.77 40.25
CA LEU A 278 -33.92 22.60 39.40
C LEU A 278 -34.17 21.32 40.20
N GLN A 279 -35.00 20.44 39.66
CA GLN A 279 -35.24 19.12 40.23
C GLN A 279 -34.28 18.10 39.60
N ILE A 280 -33.23 17.71 40.33
CA ILE A 280 -32.23 16.77 39.82
C ILE A 280 -32.42 15.42 40.51
N THR A 281 -32.78 14.40 39.68
CA THR A 281 -33.07 13.03 40.14
C THR A 281 -32.14 12.03 39.54
N GLY A 282 -31.85 10.95 40.26
CA GLY A 282 -31.09 9.81 39.78
C GLY A 282 -31.85 8.52 40.11
N SER A 283 -31.97 7.64 39.13
CA SER A 283 -32.57 6.31 39.29
C SER A 283 -31.70 5.24 38.61
N ALA A 284 -31.71 4.07 39.19
CA ALA A 284 -31.07 2.90 38.63
C ALA A 284 -32.04 1.70 38.75
N ASP A 285 -32.02 0.84 37.77
CA ASP A 285 -32.81 -0.41 37.75
C ASP A 285 -32.24 -1.47 38.71
N LYS A 286 -31.00 -1.27 39.18
CA LYS A 286 -30.29 -2.12 40.13
C LYS A 286 -29.56 -1.24 41.16
N ASP A 287 -29.37 -1.75 42.37
CA ASP A 287 -28.59 -1.06 43.40
C ASP A 287 -27.08 -1.13 43.14
N ILE A 288 -26.63 -2.10 42.38
CA ILE A 288 -25.22 -2.36 42.10
C ILE A 288 -25.03 -2.53 40.60
N TYR A 289 -24.08 -1.77 40.06
CA TYR A 289 -23.54 -1.95 38.69
C TYR A 289 -22.01 -1.84 38.77
N MET A 290 -21.36 -3.01 38.84
CA MET A 290 -19.91 -3.06 38.98
C MET A 290 -19.21 -2.89 37.65
N LEU A 291 -18.22 -2.02 37.59
CA LEU A 291 -17.34 -1.85 36.43
C LEU A 291 -15.91 -1.54 36.87
N ASN A 292 -14.94 -1.77 35.97
CA ASN A 292 -13.56 -1.37 36.16
C ASN A 292 -13.36 0.06 35.63
N GLY A 293 -13.14 1.04 36.50
CA GLY A 293 -13.06 2.45 36.13
C GLY A 293 -12.41 3.33 37.19
N ASP A 294 -12.12 4.55 36.79
CA ASP A 294 -11.63 5.60 37.68
C ASP A 294 -12.84 6.39 38.21
N TYR A 295 -13.09 6.29 39.50
CA TYR A 295 -14.21 6.96 40.18
C TYR A 295 -14.19 8.47 39.94
N GLY A 296 -13.02 9.10 40.13
CA GLY A 296 -12.86 10.55 39.97
C GLY A 296 -13.15 11.01 38.53
N ARG A 297 -12.66 10.28 37.54
CA ARG A 297 -12.89 10.59 36.12
C ARG A 297 -14.34 10.34 35.69
N LEU A 298 -14.96 9.26 36.13
CA LEU A 298 -16.38 9.00 35.85
C LEU A 298 -17.28 10.06 36.49
N ARG A 299 -17.02 10.41 37.73
CA ARG A 299 -17.71 11.50 38.40
C ARG A 299 -17.52 12.84 37.66
N GLN A 300 -16.28 13.15 37.23
CA GLN A 300 -15.98 14.34 36.42
C GLN A 300 -16.80 14.38 35.15
N MET A 301 -16.88 13.28 34.42
CA MET A 301 -17.69 13.15 33.20
C MET A 301 -19.17 13.48 33.47
N LEU A 302 -19.76 12.87 34.49
CA LEU A 302 -21.15 13.13 34.85
C LEU A 302 -21.38 14.59 35.31
N MET A 303 -20.43 15.17 36.04
CA MET A 303 -20.51 16.58 36.46
C MET A 303 -20.41 17.53 35.25
N ILE A 304 -19.61 17.24 34.24
CA ILE A 304 -19.56 18.03 32.99
C ILE A 304 -20.94 18.05 32.31
N PHE A 305 -21.58 16.90 32.20
CA PHE A 305 -22.92 16.83 31.60
C PHE A 305 -23.96 17.56 32.46
N LEU A 306 -23.95 17.34 33.78
CA LEU A 306 -24.86 18.02 34.69
C LEU A 306 -24.65 19.56 34.68
N HIS A 307 -23.42 20.05 34.66
CA HIS A 307 -23.15 21.47 34.52
C HIS A 307 -23.76 22.09 33.25
N ASN A 308 -23.65 21.37 32.12
CA ASN A 308 -24.25 21.81 30.89
C ASN A 308 -25.79 21.84 31.02
N SER A 309 -26.40 20.76 31.49
CA SER A 309 -27.84 20.70 31.67
C SER A 309 -28.37 21.80 32.65
N ILE A 310 -27.68 22.03 33.77
CA ILE A 310 -28.03 23.12 34.74
C ILE A 310 -27.91 24.50 34.07
N LYS A 311 -26.86 24.71 33.29
CA LYS A 311 -26.61 25.98 32.59
C LYS A 311 -27.75 26.31 31.61
N PHE A 312 -28.15 25.35 30.80
CA PHE A 312 -29.05 25.55 29.66
C PHE A 312 -30.53 25.25 29.96
N SER A 313 -30.84 24.68 31.12
CA SER A 313 -32.21 24.44 31.55
C SER A 313 -32.86 25.70 32.15
N PRO A 314 -34.16 25.91 31.88
CA PRO A 314 -34.92 26.98 32.53
C PRO A 314 -35.13 26.73 34.04
N GLU A 315 -35.44 27.78 34.79
CA GLU A 315 -35.73 27.68 36.23
C GLU A 315 -36.91 26.71 36.48
N GLY A 316 -36.77 25.88 37.52
CA GLY A 316 -37.80 24.94 37.96
C GLY A 316 -37.92 23.67 37.11
N SER A 317 -37.10 23.50 36.06
CA SER A 317 -37.14 22.28 35.20
C SER A 317 -36.52 21.07 35.87
N GLU A 318 -36.76 19.90 35.29
CA GLU A 318 -36.26 18.64 35.78
C GLU A 318 -35.03 18.16 34.95
N ILE A 319 -34.04 17.58 35.65
CA ILE A 319 -32.88 16.88 35.05
C ILE A 319 -32.84 15.48 35.63
N LYS A 320 -32.84 14.46 34.75
CA LYS A 320 -32.86 13.04 35.14
C LYS A 320 -31.59 12.31 34.73
N LEU A 321 -31.03 11.52 35.66
CA LEU A 321 -30.05 10.50 35.38
C LEU A 321 -30.71 9.13 35.55
N GLU A 322 -30.83 8.34 34.49
CA GLU A 322 -31.51 7.06 34.49
C GLU A 322 -30.55 5.96 34.02
N LEU A 323 -30.21 5.05 34.94
CA LEU A 323 -29.44 3.85 34.60
C LEU A 323 -30.42 2.68 34.39
N ALA A 324 -30.44 2.12 33.17
CA ALA A 324 -31.24 0.98 32.83
C ALA A 324 -30.45 0.00 31.95
N GLY A 325 -30.26 -1.22 32.42
CA GLY A 325 -29.39 -2.20 31.77
C GLY A 325 -27.96 -1.68 31.63
N ASN A 326 -27.45 -1.62 30.41
CA ASN A 326 -26.11 -1.10 30.12
C ASN A 326 -26.11 0.35 29.59
N ARG A 327 -27.17 1.12 29.85
CA ARG A 327 -27.31 2.49 29.35
C ARG A 327 -27.60 3.45 30.49
N LEU A 328 -26.75 4.45 30.62
CA LEU A 328 -27.00 5.61 31.47
C LEU A 328 -27.45 6.78 30.60
N LYS A 329 -28.62 7.32 30.86
CA LYS A 329 -29.21 8.49 30.18
C LYS A 329 -29.16 9.68 31.12
N LEU A 330 -28.74 10.82 30.61
CA LEU A 330 -28.93 12.13 31.25
C LEU A 330 -29.89 12.93 30.36
N ILE A 331 -31.00 13.32 30.92
CA ILE A 331 -32.11 13.98 30.21
C ILE A 331 -32.32 15.35 30.82
N ASP A 332 -32.32 16.39 30.03
CA ASP A 332 -32.67 17.75 30.42
C ASP A 332 -33.76 18.33 29.49
N HIS A 333 -34.43 19.35 29.99
CA HIS A 333 -35.43 20.13 29.29
C HIS A 333 -34.91 21.55 28.97
N GLY A 334 -33.68 21.66 28.55
CA GLY A 334 -33.02 22.90 28.16
C GLY A 334 -33.43 23.42 26.79
N CYS A 335 -32.72 24.43 26.32
CA CYS A 335 -32.99 25.02 24.99
C CYS A 335 -32.74 24.08 23.81
N GLY A 336 -32.14 22.91 24.03
CA GLY A 336 -31.76 21.97 22.98
C GLY A 336 -30.63 22.47 22.09
N ILE A 337 -30.27 21.63 21.13
CA ILE A 337 -29.17 21.85 20.17
C ILE A 337 -29.75 21.72 18.77
N LYS A 338 -29.31 22.58 17.85
CA LYS A 338 -29.68 22.50 16.45
C LYS A 338 -29.10 21.23 15.84
N GLU A 339 -29.81 20.64 14.88
CA GLU A 339 -29.39 19.41 14.19
C GLU A 339 -28.02 19.54 13.54
N GLU A 340 -27.70 20.71 12.96
CA GLU A 340 -26.40 21.04 12.34
C GLU A 340 -25.24 21.05 13.36
N ASP A 341 -25.51 21.33 14.64
CA ASP A 341 -24.51 21.45 15.71
C ASP A 341 -24.25 20.11 16.43
N ILE A 342 -25.18 19.15 16.34
CA ILE A 342 -25.10 17.85 17.04
C ILE A 342 -23.82 17.08 16.71
N PRO A 343 -23.39 16.94 15.43
CA PRO A 343 -22.15 16.23 15.10
C PRO A 343 -20.89 16.85 15.71
N HIS A 344 -20.94 18.16 15.99
CA HIS A 344 -19.81 18.95 16.48
C HIS A 344 -19.85 19.20 17.98
N ALA A 345 -20.90 18.78 18.68
CA ALA A 345 -21.08 19.07 20.10
C ALA A 345 -19.92 18.57 20.99
N PHE A 346 -19.23 17.51 20.60
CA PHE A 346 -18.08 16.94 21.30
C PHE A 346 -16.72 17.42 20.75
N ASP A 347 -16.72 18.34 19.76
CA ASP A 347 -15.48 18.87 19.21
C ASP A 347 -14.88 19.91 20.20
N ARG A 348 -13.55 20.04 20.18
CA ARG A 348 -12.82 20.94 21.07
C ARG A 348 -13.12 22.38 20.71
N PHE A 349 -13.39 23.24 21.72
CA PHE A 349 -13.72 24.66 21.58
C PHE A 349 -14.99 24.93 20.80
N TYR A 350 -15.77 23.89 20.50
CA TYR A 350 -17.05 24.08 19.83
C TYR A 350 -18.05 24.70 20.81
N LYS A 351 -18.69 25.78 20.35
CA LYS A 351 -19.76 26.47 21.06
C LYS A 351 -20.87 26.73 20.06
N ALA A 352 -22.04 26.14 20.27
CA ALA A 352 -23.21 26.46 19.44
C ALA A 352 -23.47 27.98 19.52
N ARG A 353 -23.78 28.58 18.37
CA ARG A 353 -23.99 30.06 18.24
C ARG A 353 -25.31 30.53 18.88
N ASN A 354 -25.49 30.30 20.15
CA ASN A 354 -26.64 30.81 20.93
C ASN A 354 -26.20 31.91 21.90
N GLU A 355 -27.07 32.89 22.11
CA GLU A 355 -26.80 34.02 23.05
C GLU A 355 -26.46 33.56 24.46
N HIS A 356 -26.99 32.41 24.87
CA HIS A 356 -26.75 31.83 26.22
C HIS A 356 -25.39 31.14 26.36
N ASN A 357 -24.58 31.02 25.28
CA ASN A 357 -23.35 30.25 25.30
C ASN A 357 -22.06 31.11 25.45
N LYS A 358 -22.19 32.37 25.93
CA LYS A 358 -21.04 33.28 26.07
C LYS A 358 -20.05 32.83 27.16
N SER A 359 -20.47 31.99 28.12
CA SER A 359 -19.63 31.51 29.21
C SER A 359 -19.34 30.03 29.12
N GLY A 360 -18.09 29.65 28.83
CA GLY A 360 -17.63 28.26 28.84
C GLY A 360 -16.39 28.09 27.93
N SER A 361 -15.50 27.17 28.27
CA SER A 361 -14.27 26.91 27.53
C SER A 361 -14.51 26.17 26.16
N GLY A 362 -15.65 25.49 26.02
CA GLY A 362 -15.91 24.58 24.90
C GLY A 362 -15.06 23.29 24.95
N LEU A 363 -14.41 23.02 26.10
CA LEU A 363 -13.58 21.82 26.31
C LEU A 363 -14.30 20.73 27.10
N GLY A 364 -15.32 21.09 27.92
CA GLY A 364 -15.95 20.14 28.82
C GLY A 364 -16.48 18.88 28.12
N LEU A 365 -17.29 19.01 27.06
CA LEU A 365 -17.83 17.85 26.33
C LEU A 365 -16.73 17.03 25.66
N ALA A 366 -15.66 17.67 25.18
CA ALA A 366 -14.50 16.96 24.63
C ALA A 366 -13.75 16.16 25.72
N ILE A 367 -13.62 16.70 26.95
CA ILE A 367 -13.07 15.98 28.10
C ILE A 367 -13.97 14.79 28.48
N ALA A 368 -15.27 15.00 28.55
CA ALA A 368 -16.21 13.92 28.81
C ALA A 368 -16.13 12.78 27.79
N LYS A 369 -15.99 13.12 26.51
CA LYS A 369 -15.78 12.14 25.44
C LYS A 369 -14.47 11.35 25.64
N GLN A 370 -13.37 11.99 26.00
CA GLN A 370 -12.09 11.32 26.27
C GLN A 370 -12.20 10.40 27.49
N ILE A 371 -12.87 10.83 28.57
CA ILE A 371 -13.11 9.97 29.74
C ILE A 371 -13.92 8.75 29.35
N ALA A 372 -15.00 8.92 28.59
CA ALA A 372 -15.83 7.82 28.10
C ALA A 372 -15.01 6.82 27.27
N GLN A 373 -14.23 7.32 26.30
CA GLN A 373 -13.37 6.48 25.44
C GLN A 373 -12.34 5.69 26.26
N ARG A 374 -11.71 6.31 27.26
CA ARG A 374 -10.75 5.66 28.14
C ARG A 374 -11.37 4.60 29.07
N HIS A 375 -12.71 4.62 29.21
CA HIS A 375 -13.49 3.63 29.96
C HIS A 375 -14.30 2.69 29.07
N ASP A 376 -13.96 2.62 27.77
CA ASP A 376 -14.64 1.76 26.80
C ASP A 376 -16.16 2.03 26.69
N MET A 377 -16.57 3.25 26.96
CA MET A 377 -17.96 3.73 26.88
C MET A 377 -18.21 4.46 25.57
N GLN A 378 -19.43 4.35 25.05
CA GLN A 378 -19.86 5.07 23.85
C GLN A 378 -20.84 6.17 24.24
N LEU A 379 -20.64 7.37 23.69
CA LEU A 379 -21.52 8.52 23.88
C LEU A 379 -22.37 8.75 22.64
N GLN A 380 -23.66 8.94 22.86
CA GLN A 380 -24.62 9.39 21.85
C GLN A 380 -25.38 10.60 22.40
N LEU A 381 -25.56 11.62 21.55
CA LEU A 381 -26.30 12.83 21.89
C LEU A 381 -27.54 12.91 21.00
N GLN A 382 -28.68 13.09 21.62
CA GLN A 382 -29.97 13.32 21.00
C GLN A 382 -30.52 14.64 21.51
N SER A 383 -30.85 15.58 20.65
CA SER A 383 -31.36 16.87 21.04
C SER A 383 -32.24 17.45 19.96
N LYS A 384 -33.22 18.24 20.36
CA LYS A 384 -34.05 19.02 19.46
C LYS A 384 -34.24 20.42 20.04
N LEU A 385 -34.10 21.41 19.22
CA LEU A 385 -34.18 22.80 19.62
C LEU A 385 -35.56 23.09 20.28
N GLY A 386 -35.53 23.61 21.51
CA GLY A 386 -36.71 23.89 22.31
C GLY A 386 -37.28 22.71 23.11
N GLU A 387 -36.78 21.47 22.91
CA GLU A 387 -37.30 20.28 23.61
C GLU A 387 -36.33 19.74 24.68
N GLY A 388 -35.05 20.14 24.61
CA GLY A 388 -34.00 19.70 25.54
C GLY A 388 -33.00 18.77 24.94
N THR A 389 -32.16 18.14 25.80
CA THR A 389 -31.06 17.27 25.37
C THR A 389 -31.05 15.97 26.15
N THR A 390 -30.77 14.86 25.47
CA THR A 390 -30.53 13.55 26.08
C THR A 390 -29.13 13.07 25.69
N ILE A 391 -28.30 12.85 26.70
CA ILE A 391 -26.99 12.21 26.54
C ILE A 391 -27.15 10.75 26.94
N ILE A 392 -26.79 9.83 26.04
CA ILE A 392 -26.85 8.40 26.25
C ILE A 392 -25.43 7.88 26.34
N ILE A 393 -25.08 7.24 27.44
CA ILE A 393 -23.81 6.61 27.71
C ILE A 393 -24.03 5.10 27.68
N THR A 394 -23.48 4.41 26.67
CA THR A 394 -23.48 2.95 26.63
C THR A 394 -22.27 2.45 27.40
N LEU A 395 -22.53 1.67 28.44
CA LEU A 395 -21.55 1.16 29.38
C LEU A 395 -20.88 -0.13 28.86
N PRO A 396 -19.64 -0.43 29.27
CA PRO A 396 -19.05 -1.74 29.05
C PRO A 396 -19.85 -2.82 29.79
N PRO A 397 -19.62 -4.10 29.50
CA PRO A 397 -20.26 -5.19 30.23
C PRO A 397 -19.99 -5.08 31.74
N GLU A 398 -21.03 -5.33 32.54
CA GLU A 398 -20.93 -5.36 34.01
C GLU A 398 -19.95 -6.46 34.43
N LEU A 399 -19.08 -6.21 35.42
CA LEU A 399 -18.19 -7.19 35.97
C LEU A 399 -19.01 -8.30 36.65
N LYS A 400 -18.66 -9.56 36.41
CA LYS A 400 -19.33 -10.70 37.09
C LYS A 400 -18.85 -10.77 38.55
N GLU A 401 -19.72 -11.26 39.42
CA GLU A 401 -19.44 -11.40 40.86
C GLU A 401 -18.10 -12.08 41.22
N LYS A 402 -17.55 -12.89 40.34
CA LYS A 402 -16.25 -13.55 40.56
C LYS A 402 -15.04 -12.65 40.29
N GLU A 403 -15.21 -11.58 39.53
CA GLU A 403 -14.08 -10.70 39.07
C GLU A 403 -13.77 -9.58 40.08
N TYR A 404 -14.67 -9.28 41.05
CA TYR A 404 -14.42 -8.25 42.08
C TYR A 404 -14.22 -8.85 43.50
N ALA A 405 -14.20 -10.18 43.63
CA ALA A 405 -13.87 -10.88 44.88
C ALA A 405 -12.37 -11.26 44.97
N ASP A 406 -11.60 -11.14 43.90
CA ASP A 406 -10.19 -11.54 43.82
C ASP A 406 -9.22 -10.33 43.84
N GLU A 407 -9.68 -9.07 44.04
CA GLU A 407 -8.89 -7.86 44.31
C GLU A 407 -9.04 -7.40 45.78
#